data_cd460a05a7dfd0805cd2ad0d9a12c3c5
#
_entry.id   cd460a05a7dfd0805cd2ad0d9a12c3c5
#
_cell.length_a   1.000
_cell.length_b   1.000
_cell.length_c   1.000
_cell.angle_alpha   90.00
_cell.angle_beta   90.00
_cell.angle_gamma   90.00
#
_symmetry.space_group_name_H-M   'P 1'
#
loop_
_entity.id
_entity.type
_entity.pdbx_description
1 polymer ?
#
loop_
_entity_poly.entity_id
_entity_poly.type
_entity_poly.pdbx_seq_one_letter_code
_entity_poly.pdbx_strand_id
1 'polypeptide(L)'
;MSTNNNSINTVSRRAFLVKGSMASMSLLVAGPAVWSKSYFAGDKPDSKFFGVQIGVITYSFRSMPGTVEQLLQYIVDSGISAIELMGDAVEDYAGKPVNPVKFPPFVPGQKRPELTDGQKAQLSVYEKQVAEWRASVSMDKFEEVRKMYNKAGVSIYAFKPNALGSKNTDAEIEYALKAAKTLGANSVTVELPTDTAQSQRLGDLAAKHKVYIGYHAHTQATDTAWDVALSQSPYNSMNLDCGHYIAAGGNNTKETLLALIQSKHDRITTMHIKDRRAKDKGGDNMPWGQGDTPIKEILSILKEKKYNIPATIELEYDIPAGSDAVKETKNCLGFAKKALGA
;
A
#
# COMPACT_ATOMS: atom_id res chain seq x y z
N MET A 1 -45.88 -45.78 49.43
CA MET A 1 -44.61 -45.81 50.10
C MET A 1 -43.69 -44.88 49.34
N SER A 2 -43.24 -43.86 49.95
CA SER A 2 -42.27 -42.84 49.66
C SER A 2 -42.40 -42.11 48.33
N THR A 3 -43.04 -40.97 48.34
CA THR A 3 -43.13 -39.92 47.35
C THR A 3 -41.95 -38.95 47.54
N ASN A 4 -41.12 -38.75 46.51
CA ASN A 4 -40.12 -37.70 46.57
C ASN A 4 -40.63 -36.55 45.65
N ASN A 5 -40.94 -35.42 46.27
CA ASN A 5 -41.23 -34.14 45.65
C ASN A 5 -39.91 -33.46 45.27
N ASN A 6 -39.68 -33.21 43.99
CA ASN A 6 -38.68 -32.25 43.50
C ASN A 6 -39.38 -30.93 43.18
N SER A 7 -39.17 -29.94 44.04
CA SER A 7 -39.61 -28.57 43.83
C SER A 7 -38.63 -27.87 42.88
N ILE A 8 -39.12 -27.47 41.69
CA ILE A 8 -38.39 -26.64 40.73
C ILE A 8 -38.54 -25.18 41.19
N ASN A 9 -37.46 -24.57 41.62
CA ASN A 9 -37.39 -23.14 41.87
C ASN A 9 -37.40 -22.36 40.57
N THR A 10 -38.54 -21.77 40.20
CA THR A 10 -38.67 -20.78 39.14
C THR A 10 -38.14 -19.44 39.61
N VAL A 11 -36.97 -19.04 39.12
CA VAL A 11 -36.42 -17.69 39.33
C VAL A 11 -37.22 -16.70 38.46
N SER A 12 -37.92 -15.79 39.12
CA SER A 12 -38.76 -14.76 38.51
C SER A 12 -37.93 -13.82 37.61
N ARG A 13 -38.39 -13.59 36.36
CA ARG A 13 -37.82 -12.65 35.41
C ARG A 13 -37.73 -11.19 35.85
N ARG A 14 -38.29 -10.84 37.02
CA ARG A 14 -38.25 -9.48 37.59
C ARG A 14 -37.01 -9.19 38.41
N ALA A 15 -36.24 -10.17 38.82
CA ALA A 15 -35.03 -9.96 39.64
C ALA A 15 -33.76 -9.70 38.78
N PHE A 16 -33.83 -9.81 37.43
CA PHE A 16 -32.68 -9.59 36.55
C PHE A 16 -32.57 -8.15 36.08
N LEU A 17 -33.56 -7.28 36.32
CA LEU A 17 -33.61 -5.90 35.79
C LEU A 17 -33.17 -4.83 36.79
N VAL A 18 -32.68 -5.14 37.97
CA VAL A 18 -32.37 -4.13 39.01
C VAL A 18 -30.88 -4.10 39.42
N LYS A 19 -30.00 -4.87 38.78
CA LYS A 19 -28.53 -4.78 39.02
C LYS A 19 -27.70 -4.57 37.76
N GLY A 20 -28.24 -3.89 36.76
CA GLY A 20 -27.52 -3.33 35.63
C GLY A 20 -27.24 -1.86 35.89
N SER A 21 -26.40 -1.54 36.87
CA SER A 21 -25.92 -0.16 37.10
C SER A 21 -25.08 0.29 35.92
N MET A 22 -25.61 1.28 35.22
CA MET A 22 -24.93 2.32 34.42
C MET A 22 -23.41 2.33 34.58
N ALA A 23 -22.72 1.68 33.64
CA ALA A 23 -21.46 2.12 33.16
C ALA A 23 -21.77 2.89 31.88
N SER A 24 -22.09 4.17 32.01
CA SER A 24 -22.05 5.14 30.91
C SER A 24 -20.60 5.19 30.44
N MET A 25 -20.23 4.38 29.45
CA MET A 25 -19.05 4.64 28.64
C MET A 25 -19.33 5.94 27.90
N SER A 26 -18.91 7.05 28.49
CA SER A 26 -18.67 8.28 27.75
C SER A 26 -17.63 7.95 26.70
N LEU A 27 -18.05 7.72 25.45
CA LEU A 27 -17.17 7.89 24.31
C LEU A 27 -16.76 9.37 24.31
N LEU A 28 -15.66 9.66 24.99
CA LEU A 28 -14.91 10.87 24.75
C LEU A 28 -14.42 10.77 23.30
N VAL A 29 -15.12 11.45 22.41
CA VAL A 29 -14.57 11.81 21.11
C VAL A 29 -13.38 12.71 21.41
N ALA A 30 -12.23 12.12 21.64
CA ALA A 30 -10.98 12.84 21.78
C ALA A 30 -10.67 13.44 20.43
N GLY A 31 -10.81 14.76 20.32
CA GLY A 31 -10.44 15.52 19.12
C GLY A 31 -8.94 15.33 18.80
N PRO A 32 -8.48 15.77 17.60
CA PRO A 32 -7.12 15.49 17.09
C PRO A 32 -5.97 15.88 18.02
N ALA A 33 -6.19 16.74 19.00
CA ALA A 33 -5.18 17.19 19.95
C ALA A 33 -4.80 16.14 21.05
N VAL A 34 -5.65 15.15 21.32
CA VAL A 34 -5.40 14.13 22.36
C VAL A 34 -4.55 12.98 21.80
N TRP A 35 -4.66 12.70 20.50
CA TRP A 35 -3.88 11.65 19.82
C TRP A 35 -2.38 11.98 19.74
N SER A 36 -2.02 13.29 19.77
CA SER A 36 -0.64 13.73 19.56
C SER A 36 0.32 13.46 20.73
N LYS A 37 -0.14 13.11 21.91
CA LYS A 37 0.70 12.99 23.11
C LYS A 37 1.10 11.58 23.53
N SER A 38 0.39 10.51 23.11
CA SER A 38 0.67 9.15 23.59
C SER A 38 1.23 8.19 22.54
N TYR A 39 1.09 8.46 21.24
CA TYR A 39 1.47 7.52 20.19
C TYR A 39 2.95 7.49 19.83
N PHE A 40 3.73 8.52 20.18
CA PHE A 40 5.14 8.65 19.74
C PHE A 40 6.11 8.85 20.92
N ALA A 41 5.90 8.17 22.03
CA ALA A 41 6.82 8.21 23.17
C ALA A 41 8.06 7.30 23.01
N GLY A 42 8.15 6.55 21.91
CA GLY A 42 9.29 5.70 21.55
C GLY A 42 10.26 6.36 20.57
N ASP A 43 11.39 5.70 20.35
CA ASP A 43 12.35 6.10 19.31
C ASP A 43 11.69 6.05 17.93
N LYS A 44 12.01 7.05 17.10
CA LYS A 44 11.53 7.08 15.71
C LYS A 44 12.05 5.87 14.96
N PRO A 45 11.22 5.25 14.10
CA PRO A 45 11.68 4.12 13.30
C PRO A 45 12.83 4.54 12.38
N ASP A 46 13.81 3.64 12.22
CA ASP A 46 14.86 3.77 11.23
C ASP A 46 15.00 2.47 10.46
N SER A 47 14.62 2.52 9.19
CA SER A 47 14.71 1.39 8.26
C SER A 47 15.68 1.68 7.09
N LYS A 48 16.66 2.58 7.30
CA LYS A 48 17.70 2.87 6.32
C LYS A 48 19.03 2.26 6.78
N PHE A 49 19.49 1.23 6.07
CA PHE A 49 20.72 0.51 6.41
C PHE A 49 21.77 0.69 5.31
N PHE A 50 22.95 1.19 5.65
CA PHE A 50 24.08 1.43 4.72
C PHE A 50 23.67 2.20 3.45
N GLY A 51 22.73 3.13 3.58
CA GLY A 51 22.22 3.94 2.47
C GLY A 51 21.01 3.36 1.76
N VAL A 52 20.69 2.07 1.95
CA VAL A 52 19.51 1.42 1.37
C VAL A 52 18.28 1.71 2.23
N GLN A 53 17.27 2.38 1.67
CA GLN A 53 16.00 2.61 2.34
C GLN A 53 15.10 1.39 2.17
N ILE A 54 14.75 0.72 3.27
CA ILE A 54 13.69 -0.28 3.29
C ILE A 54 12.38 0.45 3.57
N GLY A 55 11.41 0.28 2.69
CA GLY A 55 10.07 0.85 2.83
C GLY A 55 9.01 -0.23 2.89
N VAL A 56 7.75 0.18 2.99
CA VAL A 56 6.58 -0.68 2.82
C VAL A 56 5.51 0.04 2.01
N ILE A 57 4.83 -0.66 1.10
CA ILE A 57 3.60 -0.16 0.52
C ILE A 57 2.44 -0.44 1.49
N THR A 58 1.58 0.55 1.73
CA THR A 58 0.48 0.40 2.71
C THR A 58 -0.57 -0.64 2.29
N TYR A 59 -0.57 -1.10 1.04
CA TYR A 59 -1.31 -2.28 0.58
C TYR A 59 -0.99 -3.54 1.39
N SER A 60 0.21 -3.65 1.95
CA SER A 60 0.61 -4.76 2.82
C SER A 60 -0.29 -4.90 4.05
N PHE A 61 -0.93 -3.82 4.49
CA PHE A 61 -1.86 -3.80 5.64
C PHE A 61 -3.34 -3.94 5.23
N ARG A 62 -3.66 -4.34 3.99
CA ARG A 62 -5.04 -4.42 3.46
C ARG A 62 -6.01 -5.29 4.25
N SER A 63 -5.50 -6.26 5.02
CA SER A 63 -6.30 -7.09 5.92
C SER A 63 -6.60 -6.43 7.27
N MET A 64 -6.00 -5.28 7.55
CA MET A 64 -6.16 -4.52 8.78
C MET A 64 -6.88 -3.20 8.48
N PRO A 65 -7.96 -2.86 9.20
CA PRO A 65 -8.66 -1.59 9.00
C PRO A 65 -7.70 -0.42 9.21
N GLY A 66 -7.80 0.63 8.38
CA GLY A 66 -6.83 1.70 8.48
C GLY A 66 -7.33 3.07 8.09
N THR A 67 -7.51 3.96 9.09
CA THR A 67 -7.39 5.41 8.89
C THR A 67 -5.91 5.75 8.68
N VAL A 68 -5.62 6.99 8.27
CA VAL A 68 -4.21 7.44 8.14
C VAL A 68 -3.43 7.32 9.45
N GLU A 69 -4.08 7.51 10.60
CA GLU A 69 -3.47 7.38 11.93
C GLU A 69 -3.19 5.91 12.28
N GLN A 70 -4.14 5.01 11.98
CA GLN A 70 -3.97 3.57 12.21
C GLN A 70 -2.86 3.00 11.34
N LEU A 71 -2.83 3.37 10.05
CA LEU A 71 -1.74 2.99 9.14
C LEU A 71 -0.39 3.49 9.64
N LEU A 72 -0.32 4.75 10.09
CA LEU A 72 0.90 5.29 10.68
C LEU A 72 1.37 4.48 11.90
N GLN A 73 0.44 4.06 12.76
CA GLN A 73 0.77 3.20 13.91
C GLN A 73 1.34 1.86 13.45
N TYR A 74 0.71 1.18 12.46
CA TYR A 74 1.21 -0.09 11.92
C TYR A 74 2.61 0.04 11.32
N ILE A 75 2.87 1.15 10.62
CA ILE A 75 4.18 1.46 10.01
C ILE A 75 5.24 1.64 11.10
N VAL A 76 4.95 2.46 12.12
CA VAL A 76 5.87 2.70 13.24
C VAL A 76 6.13 1.42 14.02
N ASP A 77 5.06 0.65 14.33
CA ASP A 77 5.19 -0.63 15.04
C ASP A 77 5.97 -1.67 14.23
N SER A 78 5.97 -1.58 12.89
CA SER A 78 6.81 -2.41 12.03
C SER A 78 8.27 -1.99 11.99
N GLY A 79 8.62 -0.81 12.54
CA GLY A 79 9.96 -0.24 12.49
C GLY A 79 10.33 0.42 11.15
N ILE A 80 9.35 0.73 10.32
CA ILE A 80 9.54 1.30 8.97
C ILE A 80 9.53 2.83 9.02
N SER A 81 10.51 3.48 8.39
CA SER A 81 10.67 4.94 8.34
C SER A 81 10.32 5.58 7.00
N ALA A 82 9.90 4.81 5.99
CA ALA A 82 9.55 5.34 4.68
C ALA A 82 8.52 4.45 3.97
N ILE A 83 7.58 5.06 3.23
CA ILE A 83 6.46 4.33 2.64
C ILE A 83 6.10 4.73 1.21
N GLU A 84 5.48 3.79 0.50
CA GLU A 84 4.58 4.04 -0.62
C GLU A 84 3.14 4.04 -0.07
N LEU A 85 2.45 5.18 -0.19
CA LEU A 85 1.12 5.38 0.38
C LEU A 85 0.03 5.11 -0.65
N MET A 86 -0.87 4.16 -0.37
CA MET A 86 -2.11 3.97 -1.13
C MET A 86 -3.05 5.16 -0.93
N GLY A 87 -3.82 5.49 -1.98
CA GLY A 87 -4.70 6.66 -1.97
C GLY A 87 -5.85 6.60 -0.98
N ASP A 88 -6.46 5.42 -0.77
CA ASP A 88 -7.75 5.30 -0.10
C ASP A 88 -7.80 5.99 1.27
N ALA A 89 -6.89 5.68 2.17
CA ALA A 89 -6.94 6.23 3.53
C ALA A 89 -6.73 7.76 3.58
N VAL A 90 -5.82 8.30 2.75
CA VAL A 90 -5.58 9.74 2.73
C VAL A 90 -6.67 10.49 1.97
N GLU A 91 -7.25 9.90 0.92
CA GLU A 91 -8.42 10.47 0.22
C GLU A 91 -9.64 10.50 1.13
N ASP A 92 -9.89 9.43 1.91
CA ASP A 92 -10.97 9.38 2.90
C ASP A 92 -10.77 10.42 4.01
N TYR A 93 -9.53 10.59 4.51
CA TYR A 93 -9.17 11.64 5.46
C TYR A 93 -9.40 13.05 4.90
N ALA A 94 -9.19 13.23 3.59
CA ALA A 94 -9.45 14.49 2.88
C ALA A 94 -10.92 14.68 2.47
N GLY A 95 -11.82 13.77 2.84
CA GLY A 95 -13.27 13.91 2.62
C GLY A 95 -13.74 13.41 1.26
N LYS A 96 -13.09 12.41 0.67
CA LYS A 96 -13.57 11.74 -0.54
C LYS A 96 -15.01 11.22 -0.35
N PRO A 97 -15.90 11.35 -1.34
CA PRO A 97 -17.23 10.74 -1.30
C PRO A 97 -17.17 9.25 -0.94
N VAL A 98 -18.14 8.79 -0.14
CA VAL A 98 -18.23 7.39 0.26
C VAL A 98 -18.83 6.56 -0.84
N ASN A 99 -18.18 5.45 -1.20
CA ASN A 99 -18.71 4.52 -2.19
C ASN A 99 -20.01 3.86 -1.67
N PRO A 100 -21.16 4.07 -2.34
CA PRO A 100 -22.43 3.47 -1.92
C PRO A 100 -22.50 1.97 -2.18
N VAL A 101 -21.66 1.44 -3.09
CA VAL A 101 -21.64 0.00 -3.43
C VAL A 101 -20.60 -0.70 -2.59
N LYS A 102 -21.07 -1.61 -1.73
CA LYS A 102 -20.18 -2.47 -0.94
C LYS A 102 -19.83 -3.71 -1.73
N PHE A 103 -18.55 -3.95 -1.92
CA PHE A 103 -18.03 -5.18 -2.50
C PHE A 103 -17.75 -6.21 -1.39
N PRO A 104 -18.02 -7.50 -1.63
CA PRO A 104 -17.54 -8.53 -0.72
C PRO A 104 -16.00 -8.51 -0.68
N PRO A 105 -15.40 -9.00 0.41
CA PRO A 105 -13.95 -9.15 0.48
C PRO A 105 -13.43 -9.92 -0.74
N PHE A 106 -12.28 -9.52 -1.24
CA PHE A 106 -11.62 -10.24 -2.34
C PHE A 106 -11.12 -11.60 -1.83
N VAL A 107 -11.54 -12.66 -2.51
CA VAL A 107 -11.05 -14.03 -2.27
C VAL A 107 -10.26 -14.46 -3.50
N PRO A 108 -8.97 -14.77 -3.38
CA PRO A 108 -8.17 -15.25 -4.49
C PRO A 108 -8.81 -16.47 -5.17
N GLY A 109 -8.82 -16.49 -6.51
CA GLY A 109 -9.43 -17.57 -7.30
C GLY A 109 -10.96 -17.53 -7.44
N GLN A 110 -11.66 -16.66 -6.72
CA GLN A 110 -13.09 -16.45 -6.90
C GLN A 110 -13.38 -15.26 -7.83
N LYS A 111 -14.28 -15.47 -8.79
CA LYS A 111 -14.81 -14.34 -9.59
C LYS A 111 -15.66 -13.44 -8.68
N ARG A 112 -15.44 -12.13 -8.77
CA ARG A 112 -16.33 -11.18 -8.11
C ARG A 112 -17.74 -11.34 -8.65
N PRO A 113 -18.78 -11.24 -7.80
CA PRO A 113 -20.17 -11.23 -8.27
C PRO A 113 -20.38 -10.12 -9.30
N GLU A 114 -21.17 -10.39 -10.32
CA GLU A 114 -21.57 -9.36 -11.26
C GLU A 114 -22.45 -8.31 -10.56
N LEU A 115 -22.20 -7.05 -10.88
CA LEU A 115 -22.99 -5.96 -10.35
C LEU A 115 -24.36 -5.92 -11.03
N THR A 116 -25.40 -5.68 -10.25
CA THR A 116 -26.74 -5.36 -10.77
C THR A 116 -26.70 -4.02 -11.52
N ASP A 117 -27.67 -3.78 -12.40
CA ASP A 117 -27.76 -2.52 -13.13
C ASP A 117 -27.94 -1.31 -12.20
N GLY A 118 -28.67 -1.49 -11.09
CA GLY A 118 -28.76 -0.48 -10.03
C GLY A 118 -27.41 -0.16 -9.38
N GLN A 119 -26.58 -1.16 -9.09
CA GLN A 119 -25.23 -0.97 -8.56
C GLN A 119 -24.30 -0.30 -9.57
N LYS A 120 -24.40 -0.68 -10.86
CA LYS A 120 -23.62 0.00 -11.93
C LYS A 120 -23.99 1.47 -12.04
N ALA A 121 -25.31 1.80 -11.96
CA ALA A 121 -25.77 3.19 -11.97
C ALA A 121 -25.25 3.97 -10.75
N GLN A 122 -25.31 3.38 -9.55
CA GLN A 122 -24.76 4.00 -8.33
C GLN A 122 -23.25 4.25 -8.44
N LEU A 123 -22.48 3.29 -8.98
CA LEU A 123 -21.05 3.47 -9.21
C LEU A 123 -20.75 4.59 -10.19
N SER A 124 -21.51 4.68 -11.29
CA SER A 124 -21.32 5.76 -12.27
C SER A 124 -21.57 7.15 -11.67
N VAL A 125 -22.54 7.29 -10.76
CA VAL A 125 -22.75 8.54 -10.01
C VAL A 125 -21.60 8.80 -9.05
N TYR A 126 -21.18 7.80 -8.31
CA TYR A 126 -20.06 7.89 -7.38
C TYR A 126 -18.75 8.28 -8.08
N GLU A 127 -18.43 7.67 -9.23
CA GLU A 127 -17.24 7.99 -10.02
C GLU A 127 -17.22 9.48 -10.45
N LYS A 128 -18.39 10.03 -10.84
CA LYS A 128 -18.51 11.47 -11.16
C LYS A 128 -18.28 12.33 -9.92
N GLN A 129 -18.86 11.98 -8.79
CA GLN A 129 -18.66 12.71 -7.53
C GLN A 129 -17.18 12.70 -7.11
N VAL A 130 -16.50 11.57 -7.28
CA VAL A 130 -15.06 11.46 -6.98
C VAL A 130 -14.23 12.32 -7.95
N ALA A 131 -14.56 12.35 -9.24
CA ALA A 131 -13.87 13.20 -10.21
C ALA A 131 -14.06 14.68 -9.89
N GLU A 132 -15.27 15.12 -9.54
CA GLU A 132 -15.57 16.49 -9.11
C GLU A 132 -14.83 16.86 -7.81
N TRP A 133 -14.80 15.95 -6.84
CA TRP A 133 -14.06 16.12 -5.60
C TRP A 133 -12.55 16.26 -5.89
N ARG A 134 -11.95 15.38 -6.70
CA ARG A 134 -10.54 15.45 -7.07
C ARG A 134 -10.19 16.76 -7.78
N ALA A 135 -11.08 17.26 -8.62
CA ALA A 135 -10.86 18.54 -9.33
C ALA A 135 -10.84 19.77 -8.41
N SER A 136 -11.44 19.68 -7.20
CA SER A 136 -11.68 20.83 -6.32
C SER A 136 -11.10 20.70 -4.91
N VAL A 137 -10.66 19.51 -4.49
CA VAL A 137 -10.18 19.26 -3.12
C VAL A 137 -8.95 20.11 -2.79
N SER A 138 -8.95 20.72 -1.59
CA SER A 138 -7.76 21.39 -1.04
C SER A 138 -6.67 20.37 -0.70
N MET A 139 -5.42 20.78 -0.88
CA MET A 139 -4.25 19.99 -0.49
C MET A 139 -3.94 20.05 1.03
N ASP A 140 -4.66 20.85 1.80
CA ASP A 140 -4.39 21.06 3.23
C ASP A 140 -4.39 19.76 4.04
N LYS A 141 -5.35 18.86 3.76
CA LYS A 141 -5.41 17.56 4.44
C LYS A 141 -4.25 16.63 4.07
N PHE A 142 -3.77 16.70 2.85
CA PHE A 142 -2.56 15.98 2.42
C PHE A 142 -1.31 16.52 3.11
N GLU A 143 -1.23 17.84 3.30
CA GLU A 143 -0.14 18.45 4.06
C GLU A 143 -0.20 18.09 5.56
N GLU A 144 -1.40 18.03 6.16
CA GLU A 144 -1.59 17.55 7.54
C GLU A 144 -1.06 16.11 7.69
N VAL A 145 -1.39 15.20 6.75
CA VAL A 145 -0.90 13.81 6.75
C VAL A 145 0.62 13.79 6.63
N ARG A 146 1.20 14.53 5.70
CA ARG A 146 2.66 14.65 5.58
C ARG A 146 3.31 15.09 6.89
N LYS A 147 2.78 16.14 7.53
CA LYS A 147 3.29 16.64 8.81
C LYS A 147 3.18 15.60 9.92
N MET A 148 2.05 14.88 9.98
CA MET A 148 1.80 13.81 10.95
C MET A 148 2.83 12.69 10.80
N TYR A 149 3.03 12.18 9.58
CA TYR A 149 3.96 11.10 9.28
C TYR A 149 5.41 11.51 9.55
N ASN A 150 5.82 12.69 9.07
CA ASN A 150 7.17 13.21 9.32
C ASN A 150 7.47 13.41 10.82
N LYS A 151 6.49 13.85 11.61
CA LYS A 151 6.62 13.98 13.06
C LYS A 151 6.90 12.62 13.71
N ALA A 152 6.30 11.56 13.20
CA ALA A 152 6.54 10.19 13.66
C ALA A 152 7.84 9.57 13.10
N GLY A 153 8.58 10.27 12.25
CA GLY A 153 9.80 9.75 11.62
C GLY A 153 9.55 8.91 10.36
N VAL A 154 8.36 9.04 9.76
CA VAL A 154 8.00 8.31 8.54
C VAL A 154 7.91 9.27 7.36
N SER A 155 8.64 9.00 6.28
CA SER A 155 8.58 9.75 5.02
C SER A 155 7.71 9.03 3.99
N ILE A 156 7.06 9.79 3.11
CA ILE A 156 6.26 9.25 1.99
C ILE A 156 7.07 9.51 0.72
N TYR A 157 7.58 8.46 0.05
CA TYR A 157 8.38 8.60 -1.17
C TYR A 157 7.59 8.36 -2.45
N ALA A 158 6.48 7.61 -2.38
CA ALA A 158 5.59 7.35 -3.51
C ALA A 158 4.12 7.39 -3.06
N PHE A 159 3.24 7.72 -4.00
CA PHE A 159 1.79 7.79 -3.79
C PHE A 159 1.05 6.98 -4.85
N LYS A 160 0.16 6.08 -4.45
CA LYS A 160 -0.61 5.21 -5.37
C LYS A 160 -2.12 5.50 -5.27
N PRO A 161 -2.63 6.57 -5.91
CA PRO A 161 -4.07 6.86 -6.00
C PRO A 161 -4.71 6.13 -7.17
N ASN A 162 -6.02 5.93 -7.12
CA ASN A 162 -6.82 5.39 -8.22
C ASN A 162 -7.27 6.50 -9.21
N ALA A 163 -6.33 7.34 -9.65
CA ALA A 163 -6.63 8.54 -10.44
C ALA A 163 -5.82 8.66 -11.75
N LEU A 164 -5.13 7.58 -12.17
CA LEU A 164 -4.17 7.60 -13.26
C LEU A 164 -4.54 6.66 -14.43
N GLY A 165 -5.72 6.06 -14.38
CA GLY A 165 -6.21 5.17 -15.43
C GLY A 165 -6.64 5.93 -16.70
N SER A 166 -6.81 5.21 -17.81
CA SER A 166 -7.22 5.78 -19.10
C SER A 166 -8.58 6.51 -19.09
N LYS A 167 -9.46 6.15 -18.14
CA LYS A 167 -10.77 6.78 -17.95
C LYS A 167 -10.74 8.05 -17.10
N ASN A 168 -9.65 8.29 -16.37
CA ASN A 168 -9.53 9.49 -15.55
C ASN A 168 -9.29 10.72 -16.43
N THR A 169 -9.85 11.85 -16.02
CA THR A 169 -9.65 13.15 -16.67
C THR A 169 -8.25 13.70 -16.39
N ASP A 170 -7.80 14.69 -17.17
CA ASP A 170 -6.53 15.38 -16.88
C ASP A 170 -6.56 16.05 -15.50
N ALA A 171 -7.70 16.59 -15.07
CA ALA A 171 -7.86 17.19 -13.75
C ALA A 171 -7.63 16.16 -12.61
N GLU A 172 -8.10 14.92 -12.76
CA GLU A 172 -7.84 13.85 -11.79
C GLU A 172 -6.38 13.42 -11.79
N ILE A 173 -5.74 13.34 -12.96
CA ILE A 173 -4.30 13.05 -13.07
C ILE A 173 -3.48 14.17 -12.41
N GLU A 174 -3.79 15.43 -12.71
CA GLU A 174 -3.14 16.57 -12.08
C GLU A 174 -3.36 16.63 -10.55
N TYR A 175 -4.55 16.24 -10.08
CA TYR A 175 -4.82 16.06 -8.65
C TYR A 175 -3.82 15.06 -8.04
N ALA A 176 -3.66 13.87 -8.67
CA ALA A 176 -2.75 12.84 -8.17
C ALA A 176 -1.30 13.35 -8.05
N LEU A 177 -0.84 14.09 -9.04
CA LEU A 177 0.50 14.68 -9.08
C LEU A 177 0.68 15.78 -8.01
N LYS A 178 -0.33 16.65 -7.84
CA LYS A 178 -0.35 17.67 -6.77
C LYS A 178 -0.37 17.04 -5.38
N ALA A 179 -1.21 16.04 -5.18
CA ALA A 179 -1.29 15.30 -3.91
C ALA A 179 0.03 14.61 -3.55
N ALA A 180 0.66 13.91 -4.51
CA ALA A 180 1.98 13.30 -4.31
C ALA A 180 3.01 14.35 -3.85
N LYS A 181 3.11 15.47 -4.56
CA LYS A 181 4.02 16.55 -4.22
C LYS A 181 3.76 17.13 -2.84
N THR A 182 2.50 17.32 -2.45
CA THR A 182 2.09 17.83 -1.14
C THR A 182 2.44 16.84 -0.04
N LEU A 183 2.23 15.53 -0.27
CA LEU A 183 2.64 14.45 0.62
C LEU A 183 4.16 14.33 0.77
N GLY A 184 4.95 14.95 -0.11
CA GLY A 184 6.40 14.87 -0.14
C GLY A 184 6.93 13.71 -0.97
N ALA A 185 6.06 13.01 -1.71
CA ALA A 185 6.43 11.96 -2.63
C ALA A 185 7.07 12.53 -3.92
N ASN A 186 8.04 11.82 -4.46
CA ASN A 186 8.66 12.18 -5.73
C ASN A 186 8.00 11.50 -6.94
N SER A 187 7.16 10.48 -6.68
CA SER A 187 6.48 9.72 -7.72
C SER A 187 5.05 9.36 -7.34
N VAL A 188 4.22 9.20 -8.35
CA VAL A 188 2.96 8.45 -8.28
C VAL A 188 3.17 7.10 -8.96
N THR A 189 2.47 6.05 -8.47
CA THR A 189 2.58 4.71 -9.05
C THR A 189 1.26 4.26 -9.66
N VAL A 190 1.36 3.59 -10.80
CA VAL A 190 0.23 3.07 -11.57
C VAL A 190 0.66 1.85 -12.36
N GLU A 191 -0.30 0.99 -12.70
CA GLU A 191 -0.04 -0.15 -13.59
C GLU A 191 0.46 0.33 -14.96
N LEU A 192 1.45 -0.37 -15.52
CA LEU A 192 1.96 -0.09 -16.86
C LEU A 192 0.84 -0.24 -17.89
N PRO A 193 0.42 0.84 -18.56
CA PRO A 193 -0.69 0.75 -19.51
C PRO A 193 -0.26 0.00 -20.77
N THR A 194 -1.19 -0.76 -21.34
CA THR A 194 -1.01 -1.39 -22.65
C THR A 194 -1.14 -0.38 -23.81
N ASP A 195 -1.87 0.71 -23.57
CA ASP A 195 -2.02 1.82 -24.52
C ASP A 195 -0.88 2.83 -24.31
N THR A 196 -0.02 2.94 -25.31
CA THR A 196 1.13 3.86 -25.30
C THR A 196 0.72 5.33 -25.31
N ALA A 197 -0.48 5.66 -25.78
CA ALA A 197 -1.01 7.03 -25.70
C ALA A 197 -1.26 7.44 -24.25
N GLN A 198 -1.67 6.49 -23.40
CA GLN A 198 -1.86 6.78 -21.97
C GLN A 198 -0.52 7.04 -21.24
N SER A 199 0.53 6.28 -21.53
CA SER A 199 1.86 6.54 -20.94
C SER A 199 2.47 7.84 -21.43
N GLN A 200 2.24 8.24 -22.69
CA GLN A 200 2.64 9.55 -23.20
C GLN A 200 1.91 10.68 -22.45
N ARG A 201 0.57 10.58 -22.35
CA ARG A 201 -0.28 11.56 -21.65
C ARG A 201 0.13 11.74 -20.19
N LEU A 202 0.35 10.63 -19.47
CA LEU A 202 0.81 10.66 -18.08
C LEU A 202 2.19 11.32 -17.97
N GLY A 203 3.12 10.98 -18.86
CA GLY A 203 4.46 11.54 -18.88
C GLY A 203 4.47 13.05 -19.15
N ASP A 204 3.60 13.55 -20.03
CA ASP A 204 3.48 14.97 -20.35
C ASP A 204 2.93 15.78 -19.16
N LEU A 205 1.92 15.25 -18.45
CA LEU A 205 1.37 15.86 -17.24
C LEU A 205 2.38 15.80 -16.08
N ALA A 206 3.07 14.68 -15.93
CA ALA A 206 4.11 14.49 -14.93
C ALA A 206 5.26 15.51 -15.08
N ALA A 207 5.67 15.80 -16.31
CA ALA A 207 6.70 16.79 -16.60
C ALA A 207 6.31 18.20 -16.14
N LYS A 208 5.04 18.60 -16.32
CA LYS A 208 4.52 19.90 -15.84
C LYS A 208 4.61 20.02 -14.31
N HIS A 209 4.33 18.92 -13.59
CA HIS A 209 4.31 18.89 -12.12
C HIS A 209 5.66 18.55 -11.50
N LYS A 210 6.63 18.04 -12.29
CA LYS A 210 7.95 17.53 -11.84
C LYS A 210 7.78 16.41 -10.80
N VAL A 211 6.89 15.48 -11.09
CA VAL A 211 6.62 14.27 -10.30
C VAL A 211 6.70 13.08 -11.26
N TYR A 212 7.40 12.02 -10.89
CA TYR A 212 7.57 10.85 -11.74
C TYR A 212 6.30 9.98 -11.77
N ILE A 213 6.10 9.28 -12.89
CA ILE A 213 5.13 8.18 -12.98
C ILE A 213 5.92 6.88 -12.85
N GLY A 214 5.78 6.17 -11.76
CA GLY A 214 6.35 4.85 -11.55
C GLY A 214 5.41 3.76 -12.10
N TYR A 215 5.74 3.20 -13.24
CA TYR A 215 4.93 2.14 -13.86
C TYR A 215 5.22 0.79 -13.22
N HIS A 216 4.20 0.19 -12.64
CA HIS A 216 4.21 -1.15 -12.08
C HIS A 216 3.80 -2.18 -13.13
N ALA A 217 4.43 -3.36 -13.13
CA ALA A 217 4.03 -4.47 -13.97
C ALA A 217 3.98 -5.76 -13.16
N HIS A 218 2.96 -6.57 -13.40
CA HIS A 218 2.79 -7.89 -12.83
C HIS A 218 3.56 -8.96 -13.66
N THR A 219 2.99 -10.14 -13.80
CA THR A 219 3.62 -11.27 -14.52
C THR A 219 3.70 -11.09 -16.05
N GLN A 220 3.30 -9.94 -16.58
CA GLN A 220 3.60 -9.51 -17.95
C GLN A 220 4.95 -8.79 -18.09
N ALA A 221 5.68 -8.60 -16.98
CA ALA A 221 6.98 -7.95 -16.96
C ALA A 221 8.01 -8.70 -17.83
N THR A 222 8.81 -7.95 -18.58
CA THR A 222 10.02 -8.39 -19.28
C THR A 222 11.10 -7.33 -19.11
N ASP A 223 12.32 -7.60 -19.52
CA ASP A 223 13.42 -6.62 -19.51
C ASP A 223 13.16 -5.37 -20.38
N THR A 224 12.25 -5.47 -21.37
CA THR A 224 11.87 -4.40 -22.30
C THR A 224 10.45 -3.85 -22.11
N ALA A 225 9.68 -4.37 -21.16
CA ALA A 225 8.26 -4.01 -20.98
C ALA A 225 8.05 -2.49 -20.82
N TRP A 226 8.98 -1.79 -20.19
CA TRP A 226 8.88 -0.35 -19.92
C TRP A 226 9.50 0.55 -21.00
N ASP A 227 10.20 -0.01 -22.01
CA ASP A 227 11.03 0.79 -22.93
C ASP A 227 10.26 1.86 -23.69
N VAL A 228 9.05 1.53 -24.15
CA VAL A 228 8.20 2.51 -24.85
C VAL A 228 7.83 3.66 -23.90
N ALA A 229 7.31 3.35 -22.71
CA ALA A 229 6.93 4.38 -21.75
C ALA A 229 8.12 5.24 -21.31
N LEU A 230 9.28 4.63 -21.07
CA LEU A 230 10.50 5.34 -20.69
C LEU A 230 11.04 6.24 -21.80
N SER A 231 10.85 5.89 -23.07
CA SER A 231 11.27 6.70 -24.22
C SER A 231 10.40 7.95 -24.42
N GLN A 232 9.15 7.94 -23.95
CA GLN A 232 8.17 9.00 -24.18
C GLN A 232 8.37 10.23 -23.29
N SER A 233 8.89 10.04 -22.06
CA SER A 233 9.12 11.17 -21.15
C SER A 233 10.23 10.86 -20.15
N PRO A 234 11.07 11.85 -19.78
CA PRO A 234 12.03 11.70 -18.69
C PRO A 234 11.34 11.54 -17.32
N TYR A 235 10.05 11.89 -17.20
CA TYR A 235 9.27 11.69 -15.98
C TYR A 235 8.51 10.36 -15.93
N ASN A 236 8.54 9.57 -17.00
CA ASN A 236 8.14 8.17 -16.94
C ASN A 236 9.27 7.36 -16.29
N SER A 237 8.94 6.52 -15.35
CA SER A 237 9.88 5.72 -14.56
C SER A 237 9.31 4.34 -14.25
N MET A 238 10.07 3.52 -13.57
CA MET A 238 9.65 2.18 -13.16
C MET A 238 9.35 2.16 -11.66
N ASN A 239 8.24 1.54 -11.29
CA ASN A 239 8.04 0.88 -10.01
C ASN A 239 8.29 -0.61 -10.28
N LEU A 240 9.53 -1.06 -10.15
CA LEU A 240 9.93 -2.40 -10.55
C LEU A 240 9.53 -3.42 -9.49
N ASP A 241 8.61 -4.32 -9.83
CA ASP A 241 8.29 -5.45 -8.98
C ASP A 241 9.20 -6.64 -9.28
N CYS A 242 10.11 -6.91 -8.36
CA CYS A 242 11.12 -7.96 -8.51
C CYS A 242 10.53 -9.38 -8.41
N GLY A 243 9.51 -9.56 -7.57
CA GLY A 243 8.85 -10.86 -7.42
C GLY A 243 7.97 -11.20 -8.63
N HIS A 244 7.22 -10.23 -9.13
CA HIS A 244 6.45 -10.44 -10.36
C HIS A 244 7.34 -10.71 -11.56
N TYR A 245 8.50 -10.04 -11.65
CA TYR A 245 9.46 -10.30 -12.71
C TYR A 245 9.93 -11.76 -12.70
N ILE A 246 10.33 -12.29 -11.56
CA ILE A 246 10.74 -13.70 -11.41
C ILE A 246 9.58 -14.66 -11.72
N ALA A 247 8.39 -14.37 -11.20
CA ALA A 247 7.21 -15.23 -11.41
C ALA A 247 6.65 -15.17 -12.84
N ALA A 248 7.02 -14.19 -13.64
CA ALA A 248 6.66 -14.12 -15.06
C ALA A 248 7.32 -15.25 -15.86
N GLY A 249 8.51 -15.69 -15.47
CA GLY A 249 9.23 -16.79 -16.11
C GLY A 249 9.71 -16.46 -17.52
N GLY A 250 9.87 -17.46 -18.36
CA GLY A 250 10.46 -17.28 -19.70
C GLY A 250 11.94 -16.90 -19.59
N ASN A 251 12.31 -15.76 -20.17
CA ASN A 251 13.67 -15.24 -20.09
C ASN A 251 13.96 -14.47 -18.79
N ASN A 252 12.95 -14.30 -17.92
CA ASN A 252 13.10 -13.59 -16.67
C ASN A 252 13.79 -14.47 -15.62
N THR A 253 15.06 -14.24 -15.42
CA THR A 253 15.89 -14.95 -14.46
C THR A 253 16.45 -13.99 -13.41
N LYS A 254 17.14 -14.50 -12.41
CA LYS A 254 17.91 -13.71 -11.46
C LYS A 254 18.90 -12.79 -12.18
N GLU A 255 19.64 -13.34 -13.13
CA GLU A 255 20.70 -12.62 -13.86
C GLU A 255 20.11 -11.48 -14.69
N THR A 256 19.00 -11.72 -15.41
CA THR A 256 18.34 -10.67 -16.21
C THR A 256 17.70 -9.60 -15.34
N LEU A 257 17.13 -9.96 -14.17
CA LEU A 257 16.61 -8.97 -13.20
C LEU A 257 17.73 -8.07 -12.67
N LEU A 258 18.86 -8.64 -12.26
CA LEU A 258 19.99 -7.86 -11.75
C LEU A 258 20.61 -6.97 -12.85
N ALA A 259 20.67 -7.46 -14.09
CA ALA A 259 21.09 -6.67 -15.24
C ALA A 259 20.12 -5.52 -15.55
N LEU A 260 18.80 -5.76 -15.49
CA LEU A 260 17.76 -4.74 -15.65
C LEU A 260 17.91 -3.63 -14.61
N ILE A 261 18.07 -4.00 -13.33
CA ILE A 261 18.29 -3.03 -12.25
C ILE A 261 19.52 -2.17 -12.53
N GLN A 262 20.64 -2.78 -12.90
CA GLN A 262 21.87 -2.04 -13.15
C GLN A 262 21.80 -1.14 -14.39
N SER A 263 21.17 -1.61 -15.47
CA SER A 263 21.09 -0.85 -16.72
C SER A 263 20.07 0.29 -16.69
N LYS A 264 19.03 0.21 -15.82
CA LYS A 264 17.94 1.19 -15.75
C LYS A 264 17.80 1.84 -14.37
N HIS A 265 18.81 1.76 -13.51
CA HIS A 265 18.75 2.26 -12.13
C HIS A 265 18.33 3.72 -12.00
N ASP A 266 18.69 4.57 -12.95
CA ASP A 266 18.36 6.00 -13.02
C ASP A 266 16.89 6.25 -13.44
N ARG A 267 16.21 5.21 -13.92
CA ARG A 267 14.81 5.24 -14.34
C ARG A 267 13.91 4.44 -13.39
N ILE A 268 14.43 3.91 -12.28
CA ILE A 268 13.67 3.20 -11.25
C ILE A 268 13.48 4.16 -10.06
N THR A 269 12.24 4.58 -9.83
CA THR A 269 11.90 5.44 -8.67
C THR A 269 11.66 4.66 -7.40
N THR A 270 11.13 3.43 -7.52
CA THR A 270 10.86 2.51 -6.40
C THR A 270 10.94 1.07 -6.88
N MET A 271 11.18 0.13 -5.97
CA MET A 271 11.07 -1.31 -6.24
C MET A 271 10.09 -1.95 -5.27
N HIS A 272 9.20 -2.81 -5.75
CA HIS A 272 8.51 -3.74 -4.89
C HIS A 272 9.34 -5.00 -4.69
N ILE A 273 9.60 -5.31 -3.44
CA ILE A 273 10.27 -6.52 -3.02
C ILE A 273 9.24 -7.44 -2.38
N LYS A 274 8.88 -8.46 -3.11
CA LYS A 274 8.14 -9.61 -2.60
C LYS A 274 8.90 -10.88 -2.97
N ASP A 275 8.78 -11.90 -2.15
CA ASP A 275 9.37 -13.18 -2.50
C ASP A 275 8.35 -14.03 -3.24
N ARG A 276 8.74 -14.55 -4.39
CA ARG A 276 7.89 -15.41 -5.20
C ARG A 276 8.68 -16.61 -5.70
N ARG A 277 7.98 -17.72 -5.89
CA ARG A 277 8.54 -18.84 -6.64
C ARG A 277 8.64 -18.48 -8.13
N ALA A 278 9.63 -19.05 -8.79
CA ALA A 278 9.73 -18.98 -10.24
C ALA A 278 8.50 -19.65 -10.89
N LYS A 279 8.17 -19.25 -12.12
CA LYS A 279 6.97 -19.72 -12.83
C LYS A 279 6.90 -21.24 -12.95
N ASP A 280 8.01 -21.89 -13.25
CA ASP A 280 8.13 -23.35 -13.35
C ASP A 280 7.93 -24.08 -12.01
N LYS A 281 8.00 -23.36 -10.90
CA LYS A 281 7.74 -23.84 -9.53
C LYS A 281 6.39 -23.37 -8.98
N GLY A 282 5.50 -22.86 -9.83
CA GLY A 282 4.14 -22.43 -9.48
C GLY A 282 3.93 -20.93 -9.36
N GLY A 283 4.97 -20.11 -9.21
CA GLY A 283 4.86 -18.66 -9.17
C GLY A 283 4.19 -18.08 -7.90
N ASP A 284 4.05 -18.88 -6.83
CA ASP A 284 3.37 -18.50 -5.60
C ASP A 284 4.09 -17.37 -4.86
N ASN A 285 3.31 -16.55 -4.14
CA ASN A 285 3.86 -15.59 -3.18
C ASN A 285 4.34 -16.32 -1.92
N MET A 286 5.53 -15.99 -1.44
CA MET A 286 6.20 -16.66 -0.33
C MET A 286 6.64 -15.64 0.74
N PRO A 287 6.74 -16.06 2.01
CA PRO A 287 7.50 -15.30 2.99
C PRO A 287 8.95 -15.09 2.54
N TRP A 288 9.53 -13.93 2.85
CA TRP A 288 10.88 -13.60 2.42
C TRP A 288 11.92 -14.66 2.79
N GLY A 289 12.72 -15.08 1.83
CA GLY A 289 13.74 -16.12 1.95
C GLY A 289 13.25 -17.55 1.68
N GLN A 290 11.99 -17.73 1.27
CA GLN A 290 11.41 -19.03 0.96
C GLN A 290 11.05 -19.21 -0.53
N GLY A 291 11.16 -18.15 -1.32
CA GLY A 291 10.96 -18.14 -2.77
C GLY A 291 12.26 -18.10 -3.56
N ASP A 292 12.13 -17.66 -4.81
CA ASP A 292 13.24 -17.58 -5.78
C ASP A 292 13.64 -16.15 -6.13
N THR A 293 12.96 -15.12 -5.57
CA THR A 293 13.34 -13.73 -5.78
C THR A 293 14.71 -13.47 -5.15
N PRO A 294 15.70 -12.95 -5.91
CA PRO A 294 17.07 -12.79 -5.41
C PRO A 294 17.18 -11.55 -4.49
N ILE A 295 16.42 -11.52 -3.39
CA ILE A 295 16.30 -10.36 -2.50
C ILE A 295 17.63 -9.91 -1.94
N LYS A 296 18.49 -10.85 -1.52
CA LYS A 296 19.82 -10.52 -0.96
C LYS A 296 20.71 -9.83 -1.99
N GLU A 297 20.74 -10.34 -3.21
CA GLU A 297 21.54 -9.81 -4.30
C GLU A 297 21.03 -8.45 -4.75
N ILE A 298 19.70 -8.24 -4.78
CA ILE A 298 19.10 -6.92 -5.05
C ILE A 298 19.55 -5.92 -3.99
N LEU A 299 19.41 -6.24 -2.71
CA LEU A 299 19.82 -5.37 -1.61
C LEU A 299 21.34 -5.09 -1.63
N SER A 300 22.15 -6.11 -1.98
CA SER A 300 23.60 -5.96 -2.15
C SER A 300 23.95 -4.95 -3.24
N ILE A 301 23.32 -5.06 -4.43
CA ILE A 301 23.53 -4.10 -5.53
C ILE A 301 23.13 -2.69 -5.11
N LEU A 302 21.98 -2.50 -4.46
CA LEU A 302 21.55 -1.18 -3.98
C LEU A 302 22.59 -0.58 -3.04
N LYS A 303 23.15 -1.37 -2.12
CA LYS A 303 24.19 -0.96 -1.18
C LYS A 303 25.51 -0.65 -1.89
N GLU A 304 26.04 -1.57 -2.69
CA GLU A 304 27.35 -1.49 -3.31
C GLU A 304 27.44 -0.37 -4.35
N LYS A 305 26.38 -0.24 -5.17
CA LYS A 305 26.29 0.80 -6.22
C LYS A 305 25.76 2.12 -5.69
N LYS A 306 25.31 2.16 -4.42
CA LYS A 306 24.72 3.35 -3.78
C LYS A 306 23.52 3.90 -4.54
N TYR A 307 22.70 2.99 -5.11
CA TYR A 307 21.49 3.39 -5.79
C TYR A 307 20.46 3.91 -4.79
N ASN A 308 19.96 5.13 -5.02
CA ASN A 308 18.96 5.75 -4.14
C ASN A 308 17.54 5.32 -4.55
N ILE A 309 17.29 4.02 -4.49
CA ILE A 309 16.01 3.40 -4.87
C ILE A 309 15.44 2.72 -3.61
N PRO A 310 14.26 3.13 -3.12
CA PRO A 310 13.61 2.44 -2.01
C PRO A 310 13.28 0.99 -2.36
N ALA A 311 13.67 0.06 -1.47
CA ALA A 311 13.28 -1.34 -1.52
C ALA A 311 12.00 -1.51 -0.69
N THR A 312 10.85 -1.56 -1.36
CA THR A 312 9.52 -1.51 -0.75
C THR A 312 9.03 -2.92 -0.45
N ILE A 313 8.83 -3.26 0.81
CA ILE A 313 8.18 -4.51 1.22
C ILE A 313 6.74 -4.50 0.69
N GLU A 314 6.35 -5.56 -0.02
CA GLU A 314 4.96 -5.82 -0.37
C GLU A 314 4.56 -7.22 0.08
N LEU A 315 3.61 -7.29 1.02
CA LEU A 315 3.09 -8.56 1.53
C LEU A 315 1.94 -9.03 0.64
N GLU A 316 2.15 -10.10 -0.11
CA GLU A 316 1.09 -10.72 -0.91
C GLU A 316 0.89 -12.21 -0.61
N TYR A 317 1.76 -12.83 0.20
CA TYR A 317 1.54 -14.19 0.68
C TYR A 317 0.47 -14.23 1.78
N ASP A 318 -0.12 -15.39 1.99
CA ASP A 318 -1.09 -15.61 3.06
C ASP A 318 -0.39 -15.46 4.43
N ILE A 319 -0.89 -14.54 5.22
CA ILE A 319 -0.34 -14.29 6.55
C ILE A 319 -0.58 -15.51 7.43
N PRO A 320 0.48 -16.08 8.05
CA PRO A 320 0.36 -17.27 8.87
C PRO A 320 -0.62 -17.09 10.03
N ALA A 321 -1.30 -18.17 10.41
CA ALA A 321 -2.20 -18.16 11.58
C ALA A 321 -1.45 -17.70 12.84
N GLY A 322 -2.03 -16.75 13.57
CA GLY A 322 -1.42 -16.14 14.75
C GLY A 322 -0.41 -15.03 14.48
N SER A 323 -0.18 -14.68 13.20
CA SER A 323 0.57 -13.51 12.77
C SER A 323 -0.37 -12.40 12.26
N ASP A 324 0.20 -11.25 11.92
CA ASP A 324 -0.48 -10.11 11.33
C ASP A 324 0.49 -9.35 10.38
N ALA A 325 -0.02 -8.39 9.61
CA ALA A 325 0.80 -7.68 8.65
C ALA A 325 1.91 -6.85 9.30
N VAL A 326 1.75 -6.40 10.54
CA VAL A 326 2.80 -5.67 11.29
C VAL A 326 3.96 -6.61 11.61
N LYS A 327 3.67 -7.81 12.13
CA LYS A 327 4.70 -8.81 12.44
C LYS A 327 5.42 -9.29 11.18
N GLU A 328 4.66 -9.55 10.10
CA GLU A 328 5.26 -10.00 8.85
C GLU A 328 6.12 -8.91 8.18
N THR A 329 5.70 -7.63 8.23
CA THR A 329 6.54 -6.52 7.79
C THR A 329 7.81 -6.41 8.62
N LYS A 330 7.72 -6.62 9.94
CA LYS A 330 8.87 -6.65 10.85
C LYS A 330 9.83 -7.82 10.53
N ASN A 331 9.29 -8.98 10.17
CA ASN A 331 10.06 -10.14 9.73
C ASN A 331 10.84 -9.83 8.44
N CYS A 332 10.19 -9.21 7.44
CA CYS A 332 10.83 -8.77 6.20
C CYS A 332 11.93 -7.72 6.47
N LEU A 333 11.67 -6.74 7.36
CA LEU A 333 12.67 -5.76 7.76
C LEU A 333 13.89 -6.42 8.43
N GLY A 334 13.65 -7.40 9.31
CA GLY A 334 14.71 -8.18 9.95
C GLY A 334 15.54 -8.99 8.94
N PHE A 335 14.88 -9.57 7.93
CA PHE A 335 15.56 -10.23 6.82
C PHE A 335 16.45 -9.25 6.03
N ALA A 336 15.91 -8.08 5.66
CA ALA A 336 16.66 -7.05 4.93
C ALA A 336 17.87 -6.56 5.74
N LYS A 337 17.67 -6.27 7.03
CA LYS A 337 18.74 -5.85 7.94
C LYS A 337 19.88 -6.88 7.95
N LYS A 338 19.56 -8.16 8.14
CA LYS A 338 20.54 -9.25 8.12
C LYS A 338 21.23 -9.40 6.76
N ALA A 339 20.47 -9.27 5.65
CA ALA A 339 21.03 -9.37 4.30
C ALA A 339 22.00 -8.24 3.99
N LEU A 340 21.78 -7.04 4.54
CA LEU A 340 22.66 -5.89 4.41
C LEU A 340 23.85 -5.89 5.40
N GLY A 341 23.86 -6.79 6.40
CA GLY A 341 24.89 -6.88 7.42
C GLY A 341 24.79 -5.78 8.51
N ALA A 342 23.54 -5.34 8.80
CA ALA A 342 23.27 -4.31 9.81
C ALA A 342 22.76 -4.90 11.14
#